data_46f58ee223c50b1be034413c2a1c12bd
#
_entry.id   46f58ee223c50b1be034413c2a1c12bd
#
_cell.length_a   1.000
_cell.length_b   1.000
_cell.length_c   1.000
_cell.angle_alpha   90.00
_cell.angle_beta   90.00
_cell.angle_gamma   90.00
#
_symmetry.space_group_name_H-M   'P 1'
#
loop_
_entity.id
_entity.type
_entity.pdbx_description
1 polymer ?
#
loop_
_entity_poly.entity_id
_entity_poly.type
_entity_poly.pdbx_seq_one_letter_code
_entity_poly.pdbx_strand_id
1 'polypeptide(L)'
;MVDLACGHGLAAALLLILDDSSPVALAVDRTLPASANKLYQALLESWPRLEGRIEFVEMSLQKVVLESSDLVVSVHACGHLSDLVLQQASKARARLALLPCCHNLKEADQGGLGGWLEGSLAADVVRAHHLRNHGYTIFTQQIPADITPKNRLLMAEPSASIDRPHL
;
A
#
# COMPACT_ATOMS: atom_id res chain seq x y z
N MET A 1 4.21 5.29 -9.86
CA MET A 1 3.70 4.95 -8.51
C MET A 1 2.19 4.79 -8.58
N VAL A 2 1.60 3.87 -7.83
CA VAL A 2 0.15 3.62 -7.81
C VAL A 2 -0.35 3.62 -6.37
N ASP A 3 -1.22 4.57 -6.02
CA ASP A 3 -1.86 4.68 -4.69
C ASP A 3 -3.23 3.98 -4.75
N LEU A 4 -3.34 2.82 -4.13
CA LEU A 4 -4.54 1.97 -4.13
C LEU A 4 -5.40 2.23 -2.89
N ALA A 5 -6.70 2.38 -3.07
CA ALA A 5 -7.63 2.88 -2.07
C ALA A 5 -7.22 4.28 -1.58
N CYS A 6 -6.95 5.15 -2.54
CA CYS A 6 -6.29 6.45 -2.32
C CYS A 6 -7.16 7.48 -1.58
N GLY A 7 -8.47 7.29 -1.52
CA GLY A 7 -9.39 8.29 -0.97
C GLY A 7 -9.21 9.65 -1.66
N HIS A 8 -8.63 10.61 -0.96
CA HIS A 8 -8.34 11.94 -1.50
C HIS A 8 -7.04 12.04 -2.31
N GLY A 9 -6.26 10.97 -2.43
CA GLY A 9 -4.96 10.97 -3.10
C GLY A 9 -3.85 11.71 -2.34
N LEU A 10 -4.04 11.92 -1.04
CA LEU A 10 -3.07 12.67 -0.22
C LEU A 10 -1.74 11.92 -0.11
N ALA A 11 -1.75 10.59 0.01
CA ALA A 11 -0.51 9.80 0.08
C ALA A 11 0.29 9.92 -1.21
N ALA A 12 -0.37 9.82 -2.37
CA ALA A 12 0.25 10.04 -3.68
C ALA A 12 0.89 11.44 -3.78
N ALA A 13 0.16 12.48 -3.36
CA ALA A 13 0.66 13.85 -3.39
C ALA A 13 1.87 14.06 -2.48
N LEU A 14 1.80 13.61 -1.22
CA LEU A 14 2.89 13.73 -0.26
C LEU A 14 4.15 13.00 -0.72
N LEU A 15 4.01 11.80 -1.28
CA LEU A 15 5.16 11.05 -1.78
C LEU A 15 5.82 11.76 -2.97
N LEU A 16 5.06 12.34 -3.90
CA LEU A 16 5.62 13.15 -4.99
C LEU A 16 6.23 14.47 -4.52
N ILE A 17 5.76 15.00 -3.37
CA ILE A 17 6.38 16.19 -2.76
C ILE A 17 7.72 15.84 -2.09
N LEU A 18 7.80 14.68 -1.44
CA LEU A 18 8.96 14.27 -0.66
C LEU A 18 10.03 13.58 -1.51
N ASP A 19 9.61 12.84 -2.52
CA ASP A 19 10.49 12.07 -3.39
C ASP A 19 10.11 12.29 -4.87
N ASP A 20 11.03 12.81 -5.64
CA ASP A 20 10.84 13.14 -7.06
C ASP A 20 11.21 11.99 -8.01
N SER A 21 11.49 10.80 -7.48
CA SER A 21 11.89 9.62 -8.26
C SER A 21 10.75 9.05 -9.11
N SER A 22 9.50 9.24 -8.70
CA SER A 22 8.33 8.85 -9.49
C SER A 22 7.85 9.99 -10.37
N PRO A 23 7.79 9.83 -11.70
CA PRO A 23 7.34 10.92 -12.59
C PRO A 23 5.85 11.23 -12.42
N VAL A 24 5.03 10.22 -12.17
CA VAL A 24 3.58 10.32 -12.02
C VAL A 24 3.07 9.40 -10.93
N ALA A 25 1.91 9.72 -10.38
CA ALA A 25 1.14 8.86 -9.49
C ALA A 25 -0.26 8.61 -10.06
N LEU A 26 -0.67 7.35 -10.10
CA LEU A 26 -2.03 6.93 -10.35
C LEU A 26 -2.74 6.75 -9.00
N ALA A 27 -3.72 7.60 -8.69
CA ALA A 27 -4.50 7.56 -7.46
C ALA A 27 -5.84 6.87 -7.73
N VAL A 28 -5.97 5.63 -7.27
CA VAL A 28 -7.11 4.76 -7.59
C VAL A 28 -7.97 4.52 -6.37
N ASP A 29 -9.25 4.78 -6.52
CA ASP A 29 -10.27 4.36 -5.54
C ASP A 29 -11.54 3.89 -6.27
N ARG A 30 -12.37 3.14 -5.57
CA ARG A 30 -13.67 2.72 -6.10
C ARG A 30 -14.60 3.91 -6.33
N THR A 31 -14.51 4.91 -5.47
CA THR A 31 -15.27 6.17 -5.53
C THR A 31 -14.39 7.27 -4.96
N LEU A 32 -14.10 8.27 -5.76
CA LEU A 32 -13.33 9.42 -5.34
C LEU A 32 -14.20 10.39 -4.56
N PRO A 33 -13.77 10.87 -3.39
CA PRO A 33 -14.50 11.90 -2.66
C PRO A 33 -14.62 13.18 -3.49
N ALA A 34 -15.78 13.83 -3.48
CA ALA A 34 -15.99 15.10 -4.20
C ALA A 34 -15.00 16.20 -3.78
N SER A 35 -14.42 16.10 -2.58
CA SER A 35 -13.39 17.00 -2.07
C SER A 35 -11.97 16.68 -2.53
N ALA A 36 -11.74 15.54 -3.18
CA ALA A 36 -10.38 15.16 -3.65
C ALA A 36 -9.80 16.23 -4.59
N ASN A 37 -10.61 16.71 -5.54
CA ASN A 37 -10.18 17.75 -6.46
C ASN A 37 -9.89 19.08 -5.75
N LYS A 38 -10.68 19.45 -4.73
CA LYS A 38 -10.43 20.66 -3.94
C LYS A 38 -9.10 20.56 -3.18
N LEU A 39 -8.81 19.40 -2.60
CA LEU A 39 -7.52 19.15 -1.94
C LEU A 39 -6.38 19.26 -2.94
N TYR A 40 -6.53 18.65 -4.11
CA TYR A 40 -5.50 18.69 -5.16
C TYR A 40 -5.22 20.14 -5.62
N GLN A 41 -6.25 20.94 -5.85
CA GLN A 41 -6.08 22.37 -6.20
C GLN A 41 -5.36 23.15 -5.10
N ALA A 42 -5.69 22.94 -3.84
CA ALA A 42 -4.99 23.58 -2.72
C ALA A 42 -3.50 23.15 -2.62
N LEU A 43 -3.21 21.91 -2.98
CA LEU A 43 -1.83 21.42 -3.05
C LEU A 43 -1.06 22.06 -4.21
N LEU A 44 -1.69 22.28 -5.36
CA LEU A 44 -1.07 22.95 -6.52
C LEU A 44 -0.68 24.40 -6.23
N GLU A 45 -1.44 25.11 -5.38
CA GLU A 45 -1.08 26.48 -4.97
C GLU A 45 0.27 26.52 -4.24
N SER A 46 0.56 25.49 -3.42
CA SER A 46 1.81 25.40 -2.64
C SER A 46 2.93 24.64 -3.37
N TRP A 47 2.55 23.69 -4.19
CA TRP A 47 3.47 22.82 -4.95
C TRP A 47 3.07 22.73 -6.43
N PRO A 48 3.27 23.78 -7.24
CA PRO A 48 2.89 23.82 -8.67
C PRO A 48 3.49 22.66 -9.48
N ARG A 49 4.62 22.10 -9.04
CA ARG A 49 5.28 20.96 -9.70
C ARG A 49 4.45 19.67 -9.72
N LEU A 50 3.36 19.61 -8.95
CA LEU A 50 2.42 18.47 -8.97
C LEU A 50 1.45 18.51 -10.16
N GLU A 51 1.40 19.62 -10.90
CA GLU A 51 0.49 19.77 -12.02
C GLU A 51 0.71 18.67 -13.08
N GLY A 52 -0.37 17.95 -13.42
CA GLY A 52 -0.32 16.84 -14.36
C GLY A 52 0.41 15.58 -13.86
N ARG A 53 0.83 15.53 -12.59
CA ARG A 53 1.58 14.39 -12.05
C ARG A 53 0.73 13.43 -11.23
N ILE A 54 -0.52 13.77 -10.93
CA ILE A 54 -1.46 12.88 -10.25
C ILE A 54 -2.66 12.66 -11.14
N GLU A 55 -2.91 11.42 -11.49
CA GLU A 55 -4.10 10.99 -12.21
C GLU A 55 -5.05 10.30 -11.24
N PHE A 56 -6.27 10.80 -11.13
CA PHE A 56 -7.32 10.22 -10.30
C PHE A 56 -8.20 9.30 -11.13
N VAL A 57 -8.36 8.04 -10.70
CA VAL A 57 -9.13 7.02 -11.42
C VAL A 57 -10.14 6.36 -10.50
N GLU A 58 -11.43 6.44 -10.86
CA GLU A 58 -12.49 5.65 -10.23
C GLU A 58 -12.52 4.25 -10.82
N MET A 59 -11.98 3.29 -10.06
CA MET A 59 -11.89 1.91 -10.49
C MET A 59 -11.87 0.96 -9.29
N SER A 60 -12.47 -0.22 -9.47
CA SER A 60 -12.28 -1.31 -8.51
C SER A 60 -10.84 -1.81 -8.54
N LEU A 61 -10.24 -2.04 -7.35
CA LEU A 61 -8.86 -2.50 -7.23
C LEU A 61 -8.57 -3.78 -8.03
N GLN A 62 -9.56 -4.67 -8.16
CA GLN A 62 -9.41 -5.90 -8.95
C GLN A 62 -9.15 -5.67 -10.44
N LYS A 63 -9.50 -4.49 -10.96
CA LYS A 63 -9.35 -4.14 -12.38
C LYS A 63 -8.07 -3.36 -12.66
N VAL A 64 -7.35 -2.96 -11.61
CA VAL A 64 -6.08 -2.24 -11.77
C VAL A 64 -5.04 -3.18 -12.37
N VAL A 65 -4.40 -2.74 -13.42
CA VAL A 65 -3.26 -3.44 -14.02
C VAL A 65 -2.00 -2.79 -13.47
N LEU A 66 -1.19 -3.57 -12.78
CA LEU A 66 0.08 -3.14 -12.21
C LEU A 66 1.23 -3.72 -13.03
N GLU A 67 2.33 -3.01 -13.06
CA GLU A 67 3.59 -3.44 -13.68
C GLU A 67 4.67 -3.70 -12.61
N SER A 68 5.68 -4.49 -12.95
CA SER A 68 6.79 -4.81 -12.04
C SER A 68 7.66 -3.58 -11.68
N SER A 69 7.59 -2.54 -12.50
CA SER A 69 8.25 -1.25 -12.25
C SER A 69 7.51 -0.36 -11.26
N ASP A 70 6.25 -0.69 -10.94
CA ASP A 70 5.44 0.13 -10.05
C ASP A 70 5.94 0.08 -8.60
N LEU A 71 5.74 1.21 -7.91
CA LEU A 71 5.66 1.28 -6.47
C LEU A 71 4.19 1.38 -6.08
N VAL A 72 3.67 0.33 -5.51
CA VAL A 72 2.29 0.28 -4.99
C VAL A 72 2.28 0.81 -3.57
N VAL A 73 1.43 1.78 -3.32
CA VAL A 73 1.24 2.37 -1.98
C VAL A 73 -0.22 2.22 -1.58
N SER A 74 -0.48 1.96 -0.30
CA SER A 74 -1.84 2.00 0.23
C SER A 74 -1.83 2.30 1.73
N VAL A 75 -2.51 3.37 2.13
CA VAL A 75 -2.50 3.84 3.52
C VAL A 75 -3.80 3.49 4.25
N HIS A 76 -4.90 3.29 3.53
CA HIS A 76 -6.23 3.09 4.11
C HIS A 76 -7.00 1.91 3.53
N ALA A 77 -6.32 0.91 2.96
CA ALA A 77 -6.95 -0.33 2.56
C ALA A 77 -7.40 -1.13 3.80
N CYS A 78 -8.67 -0.97 4.19
CA CYS A 78 -9.21 -1.60 5.39
C CYS A 78 -9.62 -3.05 5.15
N GLY A 79 -9.40 -3.90 6.16
CA GLY A 79 -9.84 -5.31 6.13
C GLY A 79 -9.26 -6.09 4.95
N HIS A 80 -10.13 -6.75 4.19
CA HIS A 80 -9.76 -7.56 3.03
C HIS A 80 -9.14 -6.74 1.86
N LEU A 81 -9.33 -5.42 1.83
CA LEU A 81 -8.68 -4.58 0.82
C LEU A 81 -7.15 -4.60 0.97
N SER A 82 -6.62 -4.71 2.20
CA SER A 82 -5.19 -4.92 2.40
C SER A 82 -4.70 -6.18 1.70
N ASP A 83 -5.43 -7.28 1.83
CA ASP A 83 -5.07 -8.58 1.23
C ASP A 83 -5.15 -8.50 -0.30
N LEU A 84 -6.14 -7.77 -0.82
CA LEU A 84 -6.26 -7.52 -2.26
C LEU A 84 -5.09 -6.68 -2.81
N VAL A 85 -4.67 -5.63 -2.10
CA VAL A 85 -3.48 -4.83 -2.47
C VAL A 85 -2.25 -5.71 -2.53
N LEU A 86 -2.02 -6.55 -1.51
CA LEU A 86 -0.90 -7.48 -1.46
C LEU A 86 -0.93 -8.47 -2.63
N GLN A 87 -2.12 -9.02 -2.93
CA GLN A 87 -2.31 -9.96 -4.03
C GLN A 87 -1.99 -9.31 -5.39
N GLN A 88 -2.49 -8.11 -5.64
CA GLN A 88 -2.26 -7.39 -6.89
C GLN A 88 -0.77 -7.03 -7.06
N ALA A 89 -0.15 -6.49 -6.02
CA ALA A 89 1.27 -6.16 -6.05
C ALA A 89 2.15 -7.42 -6.26
N SER A 90 1.82 -8.51 -5.55
CA SER A 90 2.53 -9.79 -5.66
C SER A 90 2.41 -10.40 -7.05
N LYS A 91 1.22 -10.38 -7.66
CA LYS A 91 0.97 -10.86 -9.02
C LYS A 91 1.78 -10.10 -10.07
N ALA A 92 1.89 -8.78 -9.90
CA ALA A 92 2.67 -7.92 -10.79
C ALA A 92 4.18 -7.94 -10.50
N ARG A 93 4.61 -8.55 -9.40
CA ARG A 93 5.99 -8.44 -8.91
C ARG A 93 6.40 -6.98 -8.65
N ALA A 94 5.46 -6.14 -8.24
CA ALA A 94 5.68 -4.73 -7.94
C ALA A 94 6.21 -4.53 -6.51
N ARG A 95 6.96 -3.46 -6.28
CA ARG A 95 7.32 -3.02 -4.92
C ARG A 95 6.06 -2.49 -4.21
N LEU A 96 6.00 -2.63 -2.90
CA LEU A 96 4.83 -2.16 -2.16
C LEU A 96 5.18 -1.54 -0.81
N ALA A 97 4.31 -0.61 -0.38
CA ALA A 97 4.25 -0.06 0.96
C ALA A 97 2.79 0.00 1.42
N LEU A 98 2.44 -0.77 2.44
CA LEU A 98 1.09 -0.90 2.97
C LEU A 98 1.05 -0.51 4.44
N LEU A 99 0.12 0.39 4.79
CA LEU A 99 -0.22 0.72 6.18
C LEU A 99 -1.63 0.19 6.48
N PRO A 100 -1.79 -1.05 6.98
CA PRO A 100 -3.10 -1.60 7.29
C PRO A 100 -3.69 -0.90 8.52
N CYS A 101 -4.81 -0.22 8.34
CA CYS A 101 -5.40 0.60 9.40
C CYS A 101 -6.49 -0.13 10.22
N CYS A 102 -7.29 -0.96 9.58
CA CYS A 102 -8.41 -1.68 10.19
C CYS A 102 -8.38 -3.15 9.81
N HIS A 103 -8.45 -4.01 10.81
CA HIS A 103 -8.48 -5.45 10.63
C HIS A 103 -9.89 -5.96 10.92
N ASN A 104 -10.52 -6.64 9.96
CA ASN A 104 -11.71 -7.44 10.21
C ASN A 104 -11.27 -8.81 10.75
N LEU A 105 -11.08 -8.91 12.06
CA LEU A 105 -10.54 -10.12 12.71
C LEU A 105 -11.42 -11.36 12.56
N LYS A 106 -12.67 -11.21 12.11
CA LYS A 106 -13.55 -12.34 11.81
C LYS A 106 -13.22 -13.01 10.47
N GLU A 107 -12.64 -12.26 9.56
CA GLU A 107 -12.32 -12.69 8.19
C GLU A 107 -10.81 -12.77 7.94
N ALA A 108 -10.01 -12.00 8.69
CA ALA A 108 -8.56 -11.97 8.52
C ALA A 108 -7.94 -13.31 8.93
N ASP A 109 -7.06 -13.82 8.09
CA ASP A 109 -6.23 -14.97 8.44
C ASP A 109 -5.22 -14.54 9.51
N GLN A 110 -5.30 -15.16 10.67
CA GLN A 110 -4.43 -14.95 11.82
C GLN A 110 -3.41 -16.10 12.00
N GLY A 111 -3.36 -17.05 11.06
CA GLY A 111 -2.41 -18.17 11.06
C GLY A 111 -2.46 -19.06 12.31
N GLY A 112 -3.58 -19.06 13.04
CA GLY A 112 -3.69 -19.76 14.32
C GLY A 112 -2.85 -19.15 15.45
N LEU A 113 -2.31 -17.93 15.29
CA LEU A 113 -1.39 -17.29 16.23
C LEU A 113 -2.09 -16.56 17.39
N GLY A 114 -3.42 -16.61 17.47
CA GLY A 114 -4.22 -15.88 18.47
C GLY A 114 -3.95 -16.24 19.94
N GLY A 115 -3.26 -17.35 20.22
CA GLY A 115 -2.79 -17.70 21.56
C GLY A 115 -1.48 -16.97 21.96
N TRP A 116 -0.77 -16.39 21.01
CA TRP A 116 0.53 -15.73 21.22
C TRP A 116 0.50 -14.24 20.92
N LEU A 117 -0.25 -13.84 19.89
CA LEU A 117 -0.26 -12.48 19.37
C LEU A 117 -1.66 -11.88 19.42
N GLU A 118 -1.73 -10.58 19.58
CA GLU A 118 -2.96 -9.83 19.35
C GLU A 118 -3.39 -9.99 17.89
N GLY A 119 -4.70 -10.14 17.66
CA GLY A 119 -5.24 -10.56 16.37
C GLY A 119 -4.85 -9.71 15.17
N SER A 120 -4.74 -8.38 15.33
CA SER A 120 -4.31 -7.51 14.24
C SER A 120 -2.83 -7.69 13.92
N LEU A 121 -2.00 -7.92 14.93
CA LEU A 121 -0.59 -8.24 14.73
C LEU A 121 -0.41 -9.62 14.08
N ALA A 122 -1.19 -10.61 14.53
CA ALA A 122 -1.20 -11.94 13.92
C ALA A 122 -1.50 -11.88 12.42
N ALA A 123 -2.53 -11.12 12.02
CA ALA A 123 -2.87 -10.92 10.61
C ALA A 123 -1.74 -10.24 9.82
N ASP A 124 -1.08 -9.24 10.38
CA ASP A 124 0.04 -8.57 9.70
C ASP A 124 1.27 -9.49 9.58
N VAL A 125 1.53 -10.35 10.57
CA VAL A 125 2.58 -11.39 10.50
C VAL A 125 2.28 -12.38 9.38
N VAL A 126 1.02 -12.84 9.26
CA VAL A 126 0.61 -13.73 8.17
C VAL A 126 0.79 -13.07 6.80
N ARG A 127 0.42 -11.80 6.65
CA ARG A 127 0.62 -11.01 5.42
C ARG A 127 2.10 -10.93 5.03
N ALA A 128 2.96 -10.59 5.99
CA ALA A 128 4.41 -10.54 5.77
C ALA A 128 4.98 -11.92 5.37
N HIS A 129 4.53 -12.99 6.04
CA HIS A 129 4.93 -14.37 5.71
C HIS A 129 4.47 -14.77 4.30
N HIS A 130 3.23 -14.42 3.94
CA HIS A 130 2.68 -14.68 2.59
C HIS A 130 3.55 -14.03 1.51
N LEU A 131 3.89 -12.75 1.64
CA LEU A 131 4.77 -12.06 0.70
C LEU A 131 6.15 -12.73 0.61
N ARG A 132 6.73 -13.11 1.75
CA ARG A 132 8.03 -13.79 1.78
C ARG A 132 8.00 -15.10 1.01
N ASN A 133 6.92 -15.87 1.14
CA ASN A 133 6.73 -17.12 0.39
C ASN A 133 6.54 -16.89 -1.12
N HIS A 134 6.12 -15.69 -1.51
CA HIS A 134 6.03 -15.27 -2.91
C HIS A 134 7.33 -14.61 -3.44
N GLY A 135 8.43 -14.76 -2.72
CA GLY A 135 9.74 -14.28 -3.16
C GLY A 135 9.93 -12.78 -2.98
N TYR A 136 9.46 -12.24 -1.87
CA TYR A 136 9.69 -10.85 -1.48
C TYR A 136 10.66 -10.75 -0.31
N THR A 137 11.50 -9.74 -0.34
CA THR A 137 12.21 -9.23 0.84
C THR A 137 11.28 -8.30 1.59
N ILE A 138 11.16 -8.49 2.90
CA ILE A 138 10.22 -7.78 3.76
C ILE A 138 10.95 -6.77 4.63
N PHE A 139 10.38 -5.56 4.71
CA PHE A 139 10.80 -4.51 5.63
C PHE A 139 9.59 -4.07 6.45
N THR A 140 9.77 -3.91 7.74
CA THR A 140 8.71 -3.44 8.63
C THR A 140 9.16 -2.22 9.41
N GLN A 141 8.27 -1.27 9.58
CA GLN A 141 8.48 -0.12 10.45
C GLN A 141 7.25 0.16 11.28
N GLN A 142 7.45 0.84 12.39
CA GLN A 142 6.38 1.31 13.24
C GLN A 142 6.43 2.84 13.33
N ILE A 143 5.31 3.47 12.96
CA ILE A 143 5.12 4.92 13.18
C ILE A 143 4.93 5.12 14.69
N PRO A 144 5.45 6.20 15.29
CA PRO A 144 5.22 6.48 16.71
C PRO A 144 3.75 6.44 17.10
N ALA A 145 3.42 5.80 18.22
CA ALA A 145 2.04 5.53 18.64
C ALA A 145 1.27 6.80 19.02
N ASP A 146 1.96 7.87 19.36
CA ASP A 146 1.42 9.20 19.62
C ASP A 146 0.94 9.91 18.34
N ILE A 147 1.44 9.50 17.16
CA ILE A 147 0.95 9.97 15.87
C ILE A 147 -0.29 9.17 15.44
N THR A 148 -0.24 7.84 15.52
CA THR A 148 -1.36 6.98 15.16
C THR A 148 -1.27 5.61 15.83
N PRO A 149 -2.37 5.07 16.38
CA PRO A 149 -2.39 3.70 16.88
C PRO A 149 -2.40 2.65 15.77
N LYS A 150 -2.66 3.03 14.52
CA LYS A 150 -2.65 2.18 13.33
C LYS A 150 -1.32 2.39 12.59
N ASN A 151 -0.25 1.89 13.16
CA ASN A 151 1.10 2.38 12.92
C ASN A 151 2.09 1.35 12.36
N ARG A 152 1.65 0.14 12.00
CA ARG A 152 2.53 -0.88 11.45
C ARG A 152 2.61 -0.75 9.93
N LEU A 153 3.76 -0.32 9.44
CA LEU A 153 4.07 -0.21 8.03
C LEU A 153 4.73 -1.51 7.54
N LEU A 154 4.14 -2.12 6.53
CA LEU A 154 4.66 -3.29 5.83
C LEU A 154 5.15 -2.85 4.45
N MET A 155 6.45 -2.99 4.21
CA MET A 155 7.05 -2.73 2.91
C MET A 155 7.66 -4.01 2.36
N ALA A 156 7.63 -4.17 1.05
CA ALA A 156 8.20 -5.33 0.40
C ALA A 156 8.67 -5.02 -1.01
N GLU A 157 9.73 -5.67 -1.42
CA GLU A 157 10.24 -5.66 -2.78
C GLU A 157 10.51 -7.08 -3.27
N PRO A 158 10.35 -7.37 -4.56
CA PRO A 158 10.73 -8.66 -5.12
C PRO A 158 12.19 -8.96 -4.81
N SER A 159 12.46 -10.09 -4.17
CA SER A 159 13.83 -10.53 -3.95
C SER A 159 14.54 -10.68 -5.30
N ALA A 160 15.76 -10.19 -5.42
CA ALA A 160 16.64 -10.58 -6.51
C ALA A 160 16.69 -12.13 -6.52
N SER A 161 16.58 -12.73 -7.71
CA SER A 161 16.66 -14.19 -7.86
C SER A 161 18.00 -14.65 -7.26
N ILE A 162 17.97 -15.09 -6.02
CA ILE A 162 19.05 -15.89 -5.47
C ILE A 162 18.80 -17.27 -6.06
N ASP A 163 19.60 -17.69 -7.02
CA ASP A 163 19.78 -19.10 -7.33
C ASP A 163 20.09 -19.81 -5.99
N ARG A 164 19.06 -20.37 -5.37
CA ARG A 164 19.29 -21.25 -4.22
C ARG A 164 19.91 -22.51 -4.77
N PRO A 165 21.17 -22.82 -4.46
CA PRO A 165 21.65 -24.15 -4.72
C PRO A 165 20.70 -25.11 -4.00
N HIS A 166 20.14 -26.05 -4.72
CA HIS A 166 19.38 -27.15 -4.17
C HIS A 166 20.26 -27.88 -3.16
N LEU A 167 19.90 -27.78 -1.87
CA LEU A 167 20.40 -28.68 -0.84
C LEU A 167 19.61 -29.97 -0.89
#